data_a65a9fa678ed54ad5798e595c1ab6828
#
_entry.id   a65a9fa678ed54ad5798e595c1ab6828
#
_cell.length_a   1.000
_cell.length_b   1.000
_cell.length_c   1.000
_cell.angle_alpha   90.00
_cell.angle_beta   90.00
_cell.angle_gamma   90.00
#
_symmetry.space_group_name_H-M   'P 1'
#
loop_
_entity.id
_entity.type
_entity.pdbx_description
1 polymer ?
#
loop_
_entity_poly.entity_id
_entity_poly.type
_entity_poly.pdbx_seq_one_letter_code
_entity_poly.pdbx_strand_id
1 'polypeptide(L)'
;MAIDVRDLYDKLTEYMDKEVTLQGWIRNHRKQKEFGFIDFNDGTYFKSVQVVYDDKLDDFEDIQKLRIGSAIEVVGKVIESPAKGQEFEVQVVSINLLGDCPEDYPIQPKRHTREFLREQAYLRPRTNLFSAVFRVRSVAAYAIHKYFQENKYVYFHAPLITASDCEGAGEMFQVTTLDLDRVAKAGQVDYSKDFFGKPASLTVSGQLQAETFAMAYKKTYTFGPTFRAENSNTKTHANEFWMIEPEMAFTDLEGDMDVMEEMLKYVVKYVLDNCKEEMSFFDSFVEKGLIEKLTKLVNSEFVRIDHEEVIRILKEAPVKWEFTPEYGEDIAKEHEKYITEYFNGPVFIKNWPKDIKAFYMKQNADGKTVAAVDLEVPGAGELMGGSQREEDYDKLINRMKELGMEVEGLDWYLNLRKYGGCVHSGFGMGFERLLIYLTGVENIRDVIPFPRTPGNCEF
;
A
#
# COMPACT_ATOMS: atom_id res chain seq x y z
N MET A 1 11.35 2.21 35.19
CA MET A 1 11.48 2.07 33.74
C MET A 1 10.17 2.49 33.13
N ALA A 2 10.17 3.35 32.12
CA ALA A 2 8.94 3.76 31.44
C ALA A 2 8.28 2.56 30.77
N ILE A 3 6.96 2.54 30.79
CA ILE A 3 6.12 1.54 30.11
C ILE A 3 5.46 2.16 28.88
N ASP A 4 5.03 1.33 27.95
CA ASP A 4 4.33 1.77 26.74
C ASP A 4 2.84 2.01 27.01
N VAL A 5 2.25 3.00 26.32
CA VAL A 5 0.79 3.25 26.36
C VAL A 5 0.01 2.01 25.92
N ARG A 6 0.54 1.25 24.96
CA ARG A 6 -0.04 -0.03 24.55
C ARG A 6 -0.19 -1.00 25.71
N ASP A 7 0.83 -1.10 26.58
CA ASP A 7 0.77 -2.00 27.75
C ASP A 7 -0.35 -1.61 28.71
N LEU A 8 -0.61 -0.30 28.87
CA LEU A 8 -1.74 0.16 29.69
C LEU A 8 -3.08 -0.33 29.15
N TYR A 9 -3.29 -0.28 27.84
CA TYR A 9 -4.53 -0.77 27.20
C TYR A 9 -4.62 -2.29 27.23
N ASP A 10 -3.52 -2.99 26.93
CA ASP A 10 -3.52 -4.44 26.81
C ASP A 10 -3.56 -5.16 28.19
N LYS A 11 -3.02 -4.51 29.24
CA LYS A 11 -2.85 -5.08 30.60
C LYS A 11 -3.39 -4.16 31.70
N LEU A 12 -4.48 -3.46 31.44
CA LEU A 12 -5.01 -2.44 32.35
C LEU A 12 -5.18 -2.94 33.80
N THR A 13 -5.65 -4.17 33.99
CA THR A 13 -5.83 -4.76 35.33
C THR A 13 -4.52 -4.92 36.10
N GLU A 14 -3.39 -5.03 35.43
CA GLU A 14 -2.08 -5.11 36.08
C GLU A 14 -1.59 -3.75 36.60
N TYR A 15 -2.00 -2.67 35.91
CA TYR A 15 -1.55 -1.31 36.19
C TYR A 15 -2.54 -0.47 37.03
N MET A 16 -3.80 -0.91 37.12
CA MET A 16 -4.82 -0.20 37.89
C MET A 16 -4.37 0.03 39.34
N ASP A 17 -4.57 1.26 39.83
CA ASP A 17 -4.15 1.75 41.14
C ASP A 17 -2.62 1.78 41.39
N LYS A 18 -1.80 1.51 40.36
CA LYS A 18 -0.33 1.58 40.46
C LYS A 18 0.22 2.87 39.86
N GLU A 19 1.37 3.25 40.36
CA GLU A 19 2.18 4.32 39.79
C GLU A 19 2.95 3.78 38.55
N VAL A 20 2.93 4.55 37.47
CA VAL A 20 3.60 4.25 36.22
C VAL A 20 4.41 5.45 35.77
N THR A 21 5.44 5.18 34.97
CA THR A 21 6.21 6.19 34.22
C THR A 21 5.94 6.04 32.74
N LEU A 22 5.56 7.13 32.06
CA LEU A 22 5.28 7.21 30.64
C LEU A 22 6.17 8.27 30.00
N GLN A 23 6.68 8.02 28.80
CA GLN A 23 7.44 8.98 27.99
C GLN A 23 6.79 9.14 26.62
N GLY A 24 6.49 10.36 26.21
CA GLY A 24 5.78 10.62 24.94
C GLY A 24 5.52 12.09 24.69
N TRP A 25 4.51 12.38 23.90
CA TRP A 25 4.22 13.73 23.40
C TRP A 25 2.82 14.21 23.79
N ILE A 26 2.72 15.52 24.00
CA ILE A 26 1.45 16.22 24.21
C ILE A 26 0.75 16.35 22.85
N ARG A 27 -0.42 15.72 22.71
CA ARG A 27 -1.29 15.84 21.51
C ARG A 27 -2.28 16.97 21.64
N ASN A 28 -2.80 17.18 22.85
CA ASN A 28 -3.69 18.26 23.21
C ASN A 28 -3.49 18.63 24.67
N HIS A 29 -3.77 19.89 25.03
CA HIS A 29 -3.62 20.38 26.39
C HIS A 29 -4.79 21.32 26.74
N ARG A 30 -5.70 20.87 27.61
CA ARG A 30 -6.85 21.63 28.08
C ARG A 30 -6.58 22.13 29.46
N LYS A 31 -6.43 23.43 29.61
CA LYS A 31 -6.05 24.12 30.86
C LYS A 31 -7.28 24.67 31.55
N GLN A 32 -7.39 24.42 32.85
CA GLN A 32 -8.39 24.96 33.74
C GLN A 32 -7.69 25.71 34.90
N LYS A 33 -8.47 26.45 35.71
CA LYS A 33 -7.90 27.27 36.77
C LYS A 33 -7.24 26.44 37.87
N GLU A 34 -7.81 25.29 38.22
CA GLU A 34 -7.39 24.45 39.34
C GLU A 34 -6.90 23.07 38.92
N PHE A 35 -7.06 22.70 37.63
CA PHE A 35 -6.63 21.42 37.09
C PHE A 35 -6.44 21.51 35.57
N GLY A 36 -5.88 20.48 34.95
CA GLY A 36 -5.79 20.39 33.48
C GLY A 36 -5.72 18.97 33.00
N PHE A 37 -5.90 18.84 31.68
CA PHE A 37 -5.90 17.56 30.98
C PHE A 37 -4.91 17.60 29.82
N ILE A 38 -4.06 16.60 29.75
CA ILE A 38 -3.14 16.38 28.62
C ILE A 38 -3.57 15.11 27.92
N ASP A 39 -3.83 15.21 26.60
CA ASP A 39 -3.94 14.05 25.74
C ASP A 39 -2.51 13.61 25.40
N PHE A 40 -2.05 12.56 26.04
CA PHE A 40 -0.70 12.03 25.96
C PHE A 40 -0.63 10.84 25.01
N ASN A 41 0.38 10.79 24.14
CA ASN A 41 0.59 9.66 23.24
C ASN A 41 2.09 9.41 23.06
N ASP A 42 2.50 8.16 23.24
CA ASP A 42 3.89 7.71 23.07
C ASP A 42 4.18 7.09 21.70
N GLY A 43 3.17 6.99 20.84
CA GLY A 43 3.29 6.38 19.51
C GLY A 43 3.13 4.86 19.50
N THR A 44 3.06 4.16 20.61
CA THR A 44 2.91 2.69 20.65
C THR A 44 1.48 2.21 20.40
N TYR A 45 0.50 3.08 20.70
CA TYR A 45 -0.91 2.79 20.50
C TYR A 45 -1.62 3.93 19.76
N PHE A 46 -2.75 3.63 19.09
CA PHE A 46 -3.50 4.64 18.34
C PHE A 46 -4.19 5.64 19.27
N LYS A 47 -4.86 5.16 20.32
CA LYS A 47 -5.50 6.02 21.31
C LYS A 47 -4.48 6.69 22.20
N SER A 48 -4.77 7.93 22.57
CA SER A 48 -4.05 8.68 23.62
C SER A 48 -4.54 8.28 25.00
N VAL A 49 -3.72 8.54 26.00
CA VAL A 49 -4.07 8.46 27.42
C VAL A 49 -4.38 9.86 27.93
N GLN A 50 -5.47 10.01 28.70
CA GLN A 50 -5.73 11.26 29.43
C GLN A 50 -4.86 11.30 30.68
N VAL A 51 -4.03 12.31 30.75
CA VAL A 51 -3.21 12.63 31.92
C VAL A 51 -3.84 13.82 32.61
N VAL A 52 -4.13 13.70 33.93
CA VAL A 52 -4.84 14.71 34.73
C VAL A 52 -3.92 15.23 35.82
N TYR A 53 -3.80 16.55 35.93
CA TYR A 53 -3.02 17.23 36.94
C TYR A 53 -3.85 18.31 37.61
N ASP A 54 -3.57 18.64 38.89
CA ASP A 54 -4.28 19.63 39.67
C ASP A 54 -3.32 20.61 40.35
N ASP A 55 -3.89 21.66 40.97
CA ASP A 55 -3.17 22.77 41.62
C ASP A 55 -2.48 22.40 42.95
N LYS A 56 -2.53 21.12 43.37
CA LYS A 56 -1.78 20.61 44.51
C LYS A 56 -0.34 20.25 44.17
N LEU A 57 0.00 20.20 42.85
CA LEU A 57 1.35 19.96 42.43
C LEU A 57 2.20 21.24 42.56
N ASP A 58 3.40 21.12 43.11
CA ASP A 58 4.31 22.24 43.29
C ASP A 58 4.70 22.94 41.97
N ASP A 59 4.71 22.18 40.86
CA ASP A 59 5.05 22.59 39.52
C ASP A 59 3.82 22.87 38.62
N PHE A 60 2.63 23.03 39.21
CA PHE A 60 1.38 23.24 38.46
C PHE A 60 1.46 24.37 37.44
N GLU A 61 2.02 25.53 37.80
CA GLU A 61 2.16 26.67 36.89
C GLU A 61 3.10 26.36 35.69
N ASP A 62 4.14 25.57 35.91
CA ASP A 62 5.07 25.18 34.84
C ASP A 62 4.44 24.13 33.95
N ILE A 63 3.67 23.18 34.48
CA ILE A 63 2.88 22.25 33.67
C ILE A 63 1.86 23.02 32.80
N GLN A 64 1.22 24.05 33.34
CA GLN A 64 0.31 24.92 32.60
C GLN A 64 0.97 25.62 31.41
N LYS A 65 2.28 25.81 31.39
CA LYS A 65 3.02 26.42 30.26
C LYS A 65 3.39 25.43 29.15
N LEU A 66 3.32 24.13 29.41
CA LEU A 66 3.65 23.09 28.41
C LEU A 66 2.83 23.25 27.15
N ARG A 67 3.47 23.04 26.00
CA ARG A 67 2.88 23.24 24.68
C ARG A 67 2.59 21.91 24.00
N ILE A 68 1.64 21.94 23.09
CA ILE A 68 1.34 20.81 22.20
C ILE A 68 2.58 20.50 21.36
N GLY A 69 2.89 19.22 21.20
CA GLY A 69 4.07 18.74 20.51
C GLY A 69 5.30 18.56 21.43
N SER A 70 5.30 19.11 22.65
CA SER A 70 6.37 18.88 23.61
C SER A 70 6.49 17.42 24.01
N ALA A 71 7.72 16.95 24.16
CA ALA A 71 8.04 15.64 24.70
C ALA A 71 8.13 15.73 26.25
N ILE A 72 7.42 14.85 26.94
CA ILE A 72 7.35 14.84 28.40
C ILE A 72 7.52 13.43 28.96
N GLU A 73 7.99 13.37 30.21
CA GLU A 73 7.89 12.19 31.05
C GLU A 73 6.83 12.46 32.13
N VAL A 74 5.91 11.53 32.25
CA VAL A 74 4.82 11.59 33.27
C VAL A 74 5.04 10.46 34.23
N VAL A 75 5.12 10.79 35.51
CA VAL A 75 4.95 9.83 36.60
C VAL A 75 3.54 10.05 37.18
N GLY A 76 2.74 8.99 37.22
CA GLY A 76 1.36 9.15 37.70
C GLY A 76 0.70 7.83 38.06
N LYS A 77 -0.40 7.92 38.80
CA LYS A 77 -1.19 6.78 39.20
C LYS A 77 -2.29 6.49 38.16
N VAL A 78 -2.39 5.26 37.74
CA VAL A 78 -3.49 4.81 36.88
C VAL A 78 -4.74 4.64 37.72
N ILE A 79 -5.81 5.33 37.37
CA ILE A 79 -7.08 5.28 38.07
C ILE A 79 -8.25 5.07 37.14
N GLU A 80 -9.37 4.53 37.60
CA GLU A 80 -10.60 4.47 36.85
C GLU A 80 -11.06 5.88 36.47
N SER A 81 -11.40 6.10 35.19
CA SER A 81 -11.83 7.42 34.75
C SER A 81 -13.27 7.71 35.17
N PRO A 82 -13.57 8.89 35.77
CA PRO A 82 -14.92 9.31 36.03
C PRO A 82 -15.70 9.70 34.75
N ALA A 83 -15.00 9.83 33.60
CA ALA A 83 -15.58 10.26 32.33
C ALA A 83 -16.19 9.10 31.57
N LYS A 84 -17.41 9.28 31.03
CA LYS A 84 -18.05 8.26 30.20
C LYS A 84 -17.25 8.05 28.89
N GLY A 85 -17.01 6.78 28.53
CA GLY A 85 -16.33 6.39 27.29
C GLY A 85 -14.81 6.31 27.42
N GLN A 86 -14.26 6.46 28.62
CA GLN A 86 -12.85 6.30 28.93
C GLN A 86 -12.73 5.38 30.16
N GLU A 87 -11.96 4.29 30.03
CA GLU A 87 -11.86 3.28 31.08
C GLU A 87 -10.96 3.72 32.22
N PHE A 88 -9.88 4.43 31.92
CA PHE A 88 -8.87 4.87 32.86
C PHE A 88 -8.28 6.23 32.48
N GLU A 89 -7.62 6.84 33.44
CA GLU A 89 -6.78 8.03 33.27
C GLU A 89 -5.56 7.95 34.21
N VAL A 90 -4.55 8.78 33.92
CA VAL A 90 -3.34 8.84 34.72
C VAL A 90 -3.35 10.13 35.55
N GLN A 91 -3.47 10.01 36.85
CA GLN A 91 -3.36 11.13 37.76
C GLN A 91 -1.89 11.43 38.05
N VAL A 92 -1.47 12.63 37.73
CA VAL A 92 -0.07 13.07 37.81
C VAL A 92 0.46 13.07 39.20
N VAL A 93 1.67 12.55 39.39
CA VAL A 93 2.54 12.76 40.53
C VAL A 93 3.63 13.79 40.17
N SER A 94 4.23 13.68 38.98
CA SER A 94 5.16 14.68 38.45
C SER A 94 5.21 14.64 36.92
N ILE A 95 5.57 15.76 36.28
CA ILE A 95 5.83 15.87 34.84
C ILE A 95 7.20 16.51 34.65
N ASN A 96 8.05 15.84 33.86
CA ASN A 96 9.33 16.38 33.43
C ASN A 96 9.27 16.75 31.94
N LEU A 97 9.66 17.95 31.59
CA LEU A 97 9.85 18.38 30.23
C LEU A 97 11.14 17.76 29.65
N LEU A 98 11.02 16.91 28.62
CA LEU A 98 12.15 16.27 27.93
C LEU A 98 12.57 17.05 26.69
N GLY A 99 11.61 17.66 26.00
CA GLY A 99 11.84 18.47 24.81
C GLY A 99 10.73 19.48 24.59
N ASP A 100 11.08 20.76 24.60
CA ASP A 100 10.11 21.83 24.38
C ASP A 100 9.68 21.92 22.91
N CYS A 101 8.46 22.44 22.69
CA CYS A 101 7.91 22.69 21.38
C CYS A 101 7.61 24.19 21.23
N PRO A 102 8.14 24.88 20.20
CA PRO A 102 7.92 26.31 20.03
C PRO A 102 6.47 26.63 19.61
N GLU A 103 6.11 27.92 19.69
CA GLU A 103 4.75 28.38 19.39
C GLU A 103 4.35 28.26 17.93
N ASP A 104 5.32 28.22 17.04
CA ASP A 104 5.13 28.09 15.58
C ASP A 104 4.94 26.65 15.12
N TYR A 105 4.78 25.69 16.06
CA TYR A 105 4.50 24.29 15.72
C TYR A 105 3.26 24.18 14.81
N PRO A 106 3.41 23.64 13.59
CA PRO A 106 2.36 23.76 12.56
C PRO A 106 1.15 22.85 12.81
N ILE A 107 1.33 21.74 13.55
CA ILE A 107 0.25 20.79 13.84
C ILE A 107 -0.50 21.22 15.12
N GLN A 108 -1.53 21.99 14.93
CA GLN A 108 -2.37 22.49 16.03
C GLN A 108 -3.61 21.59 16.22
N PRO A 109 -4.33 21.64 17.38
CA PRO A 109 -5.53 20.85 17.66
C PRO A 109 -6.76 21.39 16.91
N LYS A 110 -6.65 21.46 15.59
CA LYS A 110 -7.69 21.88 14.66
C LYS A 110 -7.68 20.98 13.43
N ARG A 111 -8.75 21.02 12.66
CA ARG A 111 -8.78 20.32 11.38
C ARG A 111 -7.80 20.96 10.39
N HIS A 112 -6.87 20.15 9.90
CA HIS A 112 -5.97 20.51 8.80
C HIS A 112 -6.44 19.91 7.49
N THR A 113 -6.19 20.59 6.37
CA THR A 113 -6.41 20.03 5.04
C THR A 113 -5.35 18.96 4.73
N ARG A 114 -5.68 18.01 3.87
CA ARG A 114 -4.71 16.98 3.44
C ARG A 114 -3.55 17.59 2.65
N GLU A 115 -3.82 18.64 1.87
CA GLU A 115 -2.81 19.40 1.12
C GLU A 115 -1.77 20.00 2.06
N PHE A 116 -2.20 20.72 3.09
CA PHE A 116 -1.31 21.27 4.11
C PHE A 116 -0.47 20.16 4.78
N LEU A 117 -1.09 19.02 5.12
CA LEU A 117 -0.39 17.92 5.76
C LEU A 117 0.60 17.20 4.83
N ARG A 118 0.43 17.27 3.50
CA ARG A 118 1.44 16.81 2.53
C ARG A 118 2.67 17.72 2.53
N GLU A 119 2.49 19.04 2.67
CA GLU A 119 3.59 19.99 2.83
C GLU A 119 4.34 19.79 4.15
N GLN A 120 3.66 19.22 5.17
CA GLN A 120 4.21 18.88 6.46
C GLN A 120 4.43 17.36 6.61
N ALA A 121 4.92 16.68 5.55
CA ALA A 121 5.00 15.21 5.52
C ALA A 121 5.79 14.62 6.71
N TYR A 122 6.85 15.30 7.17
CA TYR A 122 7.67 14.90 8.31
C TYR A 122 6.97 15.01 9.67
N LEU A 123 5.88 15.78 9.78
CA LEU A 123 5.09 15.94 11.01
C LEU A 123 3.71 15.27 10.93
N ARG A 124 3.18 15.02 9.72
CA ARG A 124 1.82 14.47 9.57
C ARG A 124 1.57 13.13 10.29
N PRO A 125 2.58 12.25 10.54
CA PRO A 125 2.35 11.06 11.35
C PRO A 125 1.86 11.34 12.77
N ARG A 126 2.04 12.57 13.27
CA ARG A 126 1.53 13.01 14.57
C ARG A 126 0.03 13.33 14.58
N THR A 127 -0.64 13.31 13.42
CA THR A 127 -2.10 13.50 13.30
C THR A 127 -2.84 12.16 13.39
N ASN A 128 -4.10 12.17 13.83
CA ASN A 128 -4.87 10.93 13.95
C ASN A 128 -5.00 10.19 12.61
N LEU A 129 -5.32 10.92 11.53
CA LEU A 129 -5.48 10.32 10.20
C LEU A 129 -4.22 9.57 9.77
N PHE A 130 -3.06 10.24 9.79
CA PHE A 130 -1.83 9.64 9.29
C PHE A 130 -1.21 8.65 10.27
N SER A 131 -1.42 8.82 11.57
CA SER A 131 -1.11 7.78 12.56
C SER A 131 -1.88 6.49 12.25
N ALA A 132 -3.18 6.57 12.00
CA ALA A 132 -3.99 5.41 11.63
C ALA A 132 -3.53 4.79 10.31
N VAL A 133 -3.33 5.60 9.26
CA VAL A 133 -2.89 5.12 7.93
C VAL A 133 -1.57 4.35 8.01
N PHE A 134 -0.55 4.93 8.66
CA PHE A 134 0.77 4.29 8.69
C PHE A 134 0.84 3.09 9.65
N ARG A 135 -0.03 3.01 10.65
CA ARG A 135 -0.20 1.80 11.45
C ARG A 135 -0.83 0.67 10.63
N VAL A 136 -1.90 0.95 9.91
CA VAL A 136 -2.53 -0.02 9.01
C VAL A 136 -1.55 -0.43 7.91
N ARG A 137 -0.77 0.50 7.32
CA ARG A 137 0.28 0.18 6.35
C ARG A 137 1.29 -0.82 6.93
N SER A 138 1.75 -0.61 8.16
CA SER A 138 2.71 -1.50 8.82
C SER A 138 2.13 -2.91 9.05
N VAL A 139 0.90 -2.98 9.57
CA VAL A 139 0.23 -4.26 9.86
C VAL A 139 -0.12 -5.00 8.57
N ALA A 140 -0.58 -4.31 7.54
CA ALA A 140 -0.88 -4.90 6.23
C ALA A 140 0.39 -5.47 5.56
N ALA A 141 1.53 -4.76 5.63
CA ALA A 141 2.80 -5.26 5.11
C ALA A 141 3.24 -6.55 5.83
N TYR A 142 3.11 -6.58 7.16
CA TYR A 142 3.37 -7.81 7.92
C TYR A 142 2.42 -8.94 7.56
N ALA A 143 1.12 -8.66 7.40
CA ALA A 143 0.13 -9.65 7.02
C ALA A 143 0.43 -10.29 5.65
N ILE A 144 0.90 -9.49 4.68
CA ILE A 144 1.33 -9.98 3.36
C ILE A 144 2.52 -10.95 3.51
N HIS A 145 3.57 -10.53 4.20
CA HIS A 145 4.72 -11.42 4.45
C HIS A 145 4.30 -12.68 5.21
N LYS A 146 3.45 -12.55 6.22
CA LYS A 146 2.95 -13.68 7.01
C LYS A 146 2.19 -14.67 6.14
N TYR A 147 1.27 -14.21 5.30
CA TYR A 147 0.51 -15.06 4.37
C TYR A 147 1.45 -15.88 3.48
N PHE A 148 2.37 -15.23 2.79
CA PHE A 148 3.25 -15.91 1.86
C PHE A 148 4.21 -16.88 2.57
N GLN A 149 4.81 -16.49 3.71
CA GLN A 149 5.73 -17.33 4.47
C GLN A 149 5.03 -18.58 5.04
N GLU A 150 3.82 -18.44 5.59
CA GLU A 150 3.03 -19.56 6.10
C GLU A 150 2.60 -20.51 4.98
N ASN A 151 2.38 -20.01 3.77
CA ASN A 151 2.09 -20.78 2.57
C ASN A 151 3.33 -21.26 1.82
N LYS A 152 4.53 -21.16 2.45
CA LYS A 152 5.81 -21.69 1.97
C LYS A 152 6.32 -21.06 0.67
N TYR A 153 6.02 -19.77 0.47
CA TYR A 153 6.65 -18.98 -0.58
C TYR A 153 8.03 -18.53 -0.14
N VAL A 154 8.98 -18.52 -1.06
CA VAL A 154 10.30 -17.96 -0.84
C VAL A 154 10.29 -16.48 -1.22
N TYR A 155 10.56 -15.61 -0.25
CA TYR A 155 10.77 -14.19 -0.51
C TYR A 155 12.14 -13.97 -1.15
N PHE A 156 12.22 -13.18 -2.20
CA PHE A 156 13.50 -12.78 -2.77
C PHE A 156 13.56 -11.28 -3.04
N HIS A 157 14.77 -10.77 -3.12
CA HIS A 157 15.08 -9.39 -3.43
C HIS A 157 15.19 -9.21 -4.95
N ALA A 158 14.19 -8.60 -5.58
CA ALA A 158 14.29 -8.20 -6.98
C ALA A 158 15.22 -6.97 -7.11
N PRO A 159 16.10 -6.92 -8.12
CA PRO A 159 16.98 -5.77 -8.32
C PRO A 159 16.15 -4.51 -8.67
N LEU A 160 16.45 -3.40 -8.00
CA LEU A 160 15.81 -2.11 -8.29
C LEU A 160 16.42 -1.41 -9.50
N ILE A 161 17.72 -1.65 -9.77
CA ILE A 161 18.41 -1.14 -10.94
C ILE A 161 18.48 -2.28 -11.96
N THR A 162 17.97 -2.03 -13.15
CA THR A 162 17.86 -3.04 -14.21
C THR A 162 18.25 -2.47 -15.56
N ALA A 163 18.73 -3.34 -16.45
CA ALA A 163 18.91 -3.03 -17.87
C ALA A 163 17.76 -3.62 -18.74
N SER A 164 16.76 -4.25 -18.12
CA SER A 164 15.64 -4.90 -18.80
C SER A 164 14.34 -4.16 -18.53
N ASP A 165 13.57 -3.88 -19.58
CA ASP A 165 12.21 -3.38 -19.48
C ASP A 165 11.23 -4.57 -19.40
N CYS A 166 10.59 -4.75 -18.25
CA CYS A 166 9.65 -5.84 -18.02
C CYS A 166 8.34 -5.68 -18.81
N GLU A 167 7.88 -4.46 -19.01
CA GLU A 167 6.60 -4.17 -19.67
C GLU A 167 6.76 -3.88 -21.17
N GLY A 168 8.00 -3.61 -21.64
CA GLY A 168 8.31 -3.37 -23.06
C GLY A 168 7.87 -2.00 -23.58
N ALA A 169 7.32 -1.14 -22.75
CA ALA A 169 6.84 0.21 -23.09
C ALA A 169 6.84 1.16 -21.87
N GLY A 170 7.50 0.77 -20.78
CA GLY A 170 7.47 1.53 -19.53
C GLY A 170 8.28 2.82 -19.63
N GLU A 171 7.70 3.94 -19.17
CA GLU A 171 8.46 5.14 -18.90
C GLU A 171 9.33 4.90 -17.65
N MET A 172 10.62 4.62 -17.87
CA MET A 172 11.55 4.27 -16.80
C MET A 172 12.41 5.47 -16.40
N PHE A 173 12.63 5.63 -15.08
CA PHE A 173 13.65 6.55 -14.59
C PHE A 173 15.03 6.01 -14.93
N GLN A 174 15.84 6.80 -15.63
CA GLN A 174 17.21 6.44 -15.97
C GLN A 174 18.13 6.59 -14.76
N VAL A 175 19.00 5.60 -14.56
CA VAL A 175 20.07 5.62 -13.54
C VAL A 175 21.41 5.84 -14.24
N THR A 176 22.09 6.94 -13.93
CA THR A 176 23.39 7.28 -14.54
C THR A 176 24.30 7.98 -13.55
N THR A 177 25.61 7.78 -13.69
CA THR A 177 26.67 8.52 -13.01
C THR A 177 27.40 9.48 -13.95
N LEU A 178 26.96 9.59 -15.19
CA LEU A 178 27.52 10.53 -16.16
C LEU A 178 27.24 11.98 -15.72
N ASP A 179 28.23 12.84 -15.93
CA ASP A 179 28.06 14.27 -15.76
C ASP A 179 27.17 14.82 -16.89
N LEU A 180 25.93 15.17 -16.55
CA LEU A 180 24.93 15.63 -17.52
C LEU A 180 25.34 16.92 -18.24
N ASP A 181 26.09 17.82 -17.59
CA ASP A 181 26.62 19.03 -18.23
C ASP A 181 27.66 18.70 -19.29
N ARG A 182 28.50 17.70 -19.06
CA ARG A 182 29.47 17.19 -20.04
C ARG A 182 28.77 16.50 -21.21
N VAL A 183 27.73 15.67 -20.92
CA VAL A 183 26.93 15.03 -21.93
C VAL A 183 26.23 16.06 -22.82
N ALA A 184 25.62 17.07 -22.21
CA ALA A 184 24.95 18.17 -22.95
C ALA A 184 25.91 18.92 -23.89
N LYS A 185 27.15 19.18 -23.43
CA LYS A 185 28.20 19.83 -24.23
C LYS A 185 28.71 18.92 -25.36
N ALA A 186 28.77 17.60 -25.13
CA ALA A 186 29.21 16.62 -26.14
C ALA A 186 28.14 16.32 -27.20
N GLY A 187 26.87 16.60 -26.91
CA GLY A 187 25.75 16.37 -27.81
C GLY A 187 25.37 14.90 -28.02
N GLN A 188 25.99 13.97 -27.29
CA GLN A 188 25.72 12.54 -27.32
C GLN A 188 26.02 11.86 -25.99
N VAL A 189 25.30 10.76 -25.72
CA VAL A 189 25.52 9.92 -24.55
C VAL A 189 26.42 8.75 -24.94
N ASP A 190 27.48 8.53 -24.16
CA ASP A 190 28.37 7.36 -24.30
C ASP A 190 28.23 6.48 -23.05
N TYR A 191 27.30 5.57 -23.08
CA TYR A 191 27.02 4.67 -21.96
C TYR A 191 28.16 3.71 -21.62
N SER A 192 29.15 3.51 -22.54
CA SER A 192 30.32 2.71 -22.23
C SER A 192 31.18 3.31 -21.11
N LYS A 193 31.01 4.62 -20.85
CA LYS A 193 31.66 5.38 -19.79
C LYS A 193 30.81 5.51 -18.52
N ASP A 194 29.56 5.04 -18.55
CA ASP A 194 28.71 5.04 -17.38
C ASP A 194 29.06 3.88 -16.44
N PHE A 195 28.53 3.93 -15.21
CA PHE A 195 28.87 2.99 -14.13
C PHE A 195 28.72 1.53 -14.53
N PHE A 196 27.63 1.18 -15.21
CA PHE A 196 27.34 -0.20 -15.65
C PHE A 196 27.83 -0.51 -17.08
N GLY A 197 28.44 0.45 -17.78
CA GLY A 197 28.88 0.31 -19.17
C GLY A 197 27.76 0.13 -20.17
N LYS A 198 26.52 0.34 -19.79
CA LYS A 198 25.30 0.26 -20.60
C LYS A 198 24.16 1.05 -19.94
N PRO A 199 23.06 1.36 -20.67
CA PRO A 199 21.89 1.99 -20.08
C PRO A 199 21.33 1.17 -18.91
N ALA A 200 20.98 1.84 -17.84
CA ALA A 200 20.33 1.27 -16.66
C ALA A 200 19.20 2.17 -16.18
N SER A 201 18.17 1.57 -15.62
CA SER A 201 16.97 2.25 -15.16
C SER A 201 16.49 1.71 -13.82
N LEU A 202 15.59 2.44 -13.16
CA LEU A 202 14.84 1.90 -12.03
C LEU A 202 13.75 0.96 -12.55
N THR A 203 13.56 -0.16 -11.86
CA THR A 203 12.62 -1.21 -12.29
C THR A 203 11.16 -0.77 -12.22
N VAL A 204 10.35 -1.23 -13.15
CA VAL A 204 8.88 -1.10 -13.15
C VAL A 204 8.18 -2.32 -12.53
N SER A 205 8.90 -3.47 -12.40
CA SER A 205 8.37 -4.72 -11.85
C SER A 205 9.51 -5.70 -11.57
N GLY A 206 9.33 -6.54 -10.57
CA GLY A 206 10.23 -7.66 -10.26
C GLY A 206 9.82 -9.00 -10.91
N GLN A 207 8.77 -9.01 -11.75
CA GLN A 207 8.16 -10.22 -12.28
C GLN A 207 9.13 -11.14 -13.02
N LEU A 208 9.91 -10.61 -13.97
CA LEU A 208 10.77 -11.45 -14.81
C LEU A 208 11.82 -12.22 -13.98
N GLN A 209 12.38 -11.57 -12.95
CA GLN A 209 13.30 -12.21 -12.02
C GLN A 209 12.55 -13.16 -11.09
N ALA A 210 11.30 -12.85 -10.69
CA ALA A 210 10.48 -13.75 -9.87
C ALA A 210 10.19 -15.07 -10.59
N GLU A 211 9.94 -15.06 -11.90
CA GLU A 211 9.76 -16.27 -12.69
C GLU A 211 11.00 -17.18 -12.62
N THR A 212 12.24 -16.62 -12.57
CA THR A 212 13.44 -17.44 -12.41
C THR A 212 13.47 -18.18 -11.10
N PHE A 213 13.04 -17.52 -10.03
CA PHE A 213 12.97 -18.11 -8.70
C PHE A 213 11.82 -19.14 -8.59
N ALA A 214 10.68 -18.88 -9.24
CA ALA A 214 9.57 -19.84 -9.29
C ALA A 214 9.99 -21.17 -9.95
N MET A 215 10.83 -21.11 -11.00
CA MET A 215 11.37 -22.31 -11.67
C MET A 215 12.35 -23.11 -10.80
N ALA A 216 12.81 -22.57 -9.67
CA ALA A 216 13.70 -23.24 -8.73
C ALA A 216 13.01 -23.61 -7.40
N TYR A 217 12.15 -22.74 -6.89
CA TYR A 217 11.53 -22.86 -5.57
C TYR A 217 10.04 -23.19 -5.59
N LYS A 218 9.45 -23.30 -6.78
CA LYS A 218 8.02 -23.56 -7.02
C LYS A 218 7.10 -22.37 -6.69
N LYS A 219 7.27 -21.72 -5.52
CA LYS A 219 6.49 -20.58 -5.05
C LYS A 219 7.42 -19.51 -4.55
N THR A 220 7.35 -18.33 -5.13
CA THR A 220 8.17 -17.20 -4.74
C THR A 220 7.35 -15.92 -4.74
N TYR A 221 7.82 -14.89 -4.06
CA TYR A 221 7.25 -13.56 -4.16
C TYR A 221 8.31 -12.48 -3.94
N THR A 222 8.10 -11.34 -4.55
CA THR A 222 8.77 -10.10 -4.21
C THR A 222 7.77 -9.12 -3.61
N PHE A 223 8.22 -8.30 -2.69
CA PHE A 223 7.46 -7.20 -2.11
C PHE A 223 8.43 -6.04 -1.92
N GLY A 224 8.39 -5.08 -2.81
CA GLY A 224 9.38 -4.02 -2.86
C GLY A 224 8.97 -2.84 -3.73
N PRO A 225 9.79 -1.77 -3.71
CA PRO A 225 9.52 -0.57 -4.49
C PRO A 225 9.66 -0.83 -5.99
N THR A 226 8.78 -0.18 -6.74
CA THR A 226 8.78 -0.06 -8.19
C THR A 226 8.62 1.39 -8.60
N PHE A 227 9.03 1.73 -9.82
CA PHE A 227 9.16 3.11 -10.26
C PHE A 227 8.58 3.25 -11.67
N ARG A 228 7.75 4.28 -11.88
CA ARG A 228 7.24 4.65 -13.21
C ARG A 228 7.39 6.15 -13.42
N ALA A 229 8.03 6.54 -14.51
CA ALA A 229 8.28 7.95 -14.84
C ALA A 229 7.10 8.63 -15.55
N GLU A 230 5.92 8.03 -15.49
CA GLU A 230 4.70 8.56 -16.09
C GLU A 230 4.35 9.95 -15.51
N ASN A 231 4.09 10.89 -16.40
CA ASN A 231 3.63 12.24 -16.02
C ASN A 231 2.12 12.23 -15.76
N SER A 232 1.69 11.49 -14.73
CA SER A 232 0.29 11.34 -14.34
C SER A 232 0.02 12.00 -12.99
N ASN A 233 -0.94 12.91 -12.93
CA ASN A 233 -1.30 13.69 -11.75
C ASN A 233 -2.67 13.27 -11.17
N THR A 234 -2.98 11.98 -11.19
CA THR A 234 -4.24 11.45 -10.66
C THR A 234 -4.16 11.14 -9.16
N LYS A 235 -5.29 10.80 -8.56
CA LYS A 235 -5.37 10.38 -7.15
C LYS A 235 -4.78 8.98 -6.90
N THR A 236 -4.58 8.17 -7.95
CA THR A 236 -4.18 6.76 -7.86
C THR A 236 -2.80 6.47 -8.42
N HIS A 237 -2.07 7.47 -8.91
CA HIS A 237 -0.72 7.32 -9.45
C HIS A 237 0.33 8.01 -8.59
N ALA A 238 1.44 7.31 -8.37
CA ALA A 238 2.68 7.81 -7.82
C ALA A 238 3.85 7.24 -8.63
N ASN A 239 4.99 7.95 -8.64
CA ASN A 239 6.15 7.52 -9.42
C ASN A 239 7.04 6.52 -8.69
N GLU A 240 6.88 6.40 -7.36
CA GLU A 240 7.46 5.35 -6.52
C GLU A 240 6.33 4.74 -5.68
N PHE A 241 6.16 3.44 -5.76
CA PHE A 241 5.16 2.66 -5.03
C PHE A 241 5.66 1.25 -4.81
N TRP A 242 4.96 0.46 -3.98
CA TRP A 242 5.37 -0.91 -3.68
C TRP A 242 4.48 -1.92 -4.38
N MET A 243 5.09 -2.94 -4.99
CA MET A 243 4.38 -4.05 -5.61
C MET A 243 4.56 -5.34 -4.82
N ILE A 244 3.49 -6.11 -4.74
CA ILE A 244 3.48 -7.49 -4.30
C ILE A 244 3.35 -8.35 -5.55
N GLU A 245 4.34 -9.20 -5.84
CA GLU A 245 4.42 -9.94 -7.10
C GLU A 245 4.83 -11.40 -6.83
N PRO A 246 3.86 -12.29 -6.53
CA PRO A 246 4.12 -13.72 -6.45
C PRO A 246 4.17 -14.37 -7.83
N GLU A 247 5.00 -15.43 -7.96
CA GLU A 247 5.07 -16.30 -9.12
C GLU A 247 5.08 -17.76 -8.68
N MET A 248 4.31 -18.60 -9.36
CA MET A 248 4.05 -19.98 -8.96
C MET A 248 4.18 -20.94 -10.12
N ALA A 249 5.16 -21.84 -10.05
CA ALA A 249 5.31 -22.94 -10.99
C ALA A 249 4.21 -24.00 -10.77
N PHE A 250 3.84 -24.68 -11.84
CA PHE A 250 2.79 -25.71 -11.89
C PHE A 250 1.41 -25.21 -11.48
N THR A 251 1.16 -23.93 -11.69
CA THR A 251 -0.09 -23.24 -11.38
C THR A 251 -0.63 -22.59 -12.66
N ASP A 252 -1.86 -22.90 -13.01
CA ASP A 252 -2.58 -22.30 -14.13
C ASP A 252 -3.33 -21.01 -13.71
N LEU A 253 -4.09 -20.42 -14.64
CA LEU A 253 -4.85 -19.19 -14.38
C LEU A 253 -5.88 -19.36 -13.25
N GLU A 254 -6.55 -20.52 -13.17
CA GLU A 254 -7.55 -20.76 -12.11
C GLU A 254 -6.87 -20.82 -10.73
N GLY A 255 -5.72 -21.50 -10.63
CA GLY A 255 -4.93 -21.53 -9.40
C GLY A 255 -4.35 -20.17 -9.01
N ASP A 256 -4.03 -19.33 -9.99
CA ASP A 256 -3.60 -17.94 -9.75
C ASP A 256 -4.72 -17.12 -9.08
N MET A 257 -5.95 -17.20 -9.63
CA MET A 257 -7.12 -16.55 -9.05
C MET A 257 -7.44 -17.06 -7.63
N ASP A 258 -7.24 -18.35 -7.36
CA ASP A 258 -7.42 -18.89 -5.99
C ASP A 258 -6.46 -18.20 -5.02
N VAL A 259 -5.19 -18.04 -5.36
CA VAL A 259 -4.19 -17.38 -4.51
C VAL A 259 -4.50 -15.89 -4.35
N MET A 260 -4.91 -15.20 -5.43
CA MET A 260 -5.32 -13.78 -5.37
C MET A 260 -6.47 -13.59 -4.36
N GLU A 261 -7.51 -14.43 -4.43
CA GLU A 261 -8.67 -14.38 -3.54
C GLU A 261 -8.29 -14.68 -2.09
N GLU A 262 -7.55 -15.78 -1.86
CA GLU A 262 -7.13 -16.20 -0.51
C GLU A 262 -6.24 -15.13 0.16
N MET A 263 -5.26 -14.61 -0.56
CA MET A 263 -4.35 -13.58 -0.05
C MET A 263 -5.11 -12.31 0.32
N LEU A 264 -5.98 -11.81 -0.56
CA LEU A 264 -6.75 -10.60 -0.29
C LEU A 264 -7.64 -10.75 0.95
N LYS A 265 -8.39 -11.84 1.03
CA LYS A 265 -9.25 -12.13 2.19
C LYS A 265 -8.44 -12.25 3.48
N TYR A 266 -7.28 -12.90 3.43
CA TYR A 266 -6.39 -13.05 4.58
C TYR A 266 -5.89 -11.69 5.08
N VAL A 267 -5.37 -10.86 4.19
CA VAL A 267 -4.81 -9.54 4.57
C VAL A 267 -5.88 -8.61 5.11
N VAL A 268 -7.05 -8.54 4.45
CA VAL A 268 -8.17 -7.72 4.90
C VAL A 268 -8.64 -8.18 6.28
N LYS A 269 -8.84 -9.47 6.46
CA LYS A 269 -9.23 -10.03 7.78
C LYS A 269 -8.17 -9.74 8.85
N TYR A 270 -6.89 -9.92 8.52
CA TYR A 270 -5.81 -9.67 9.46
C TYR A 270 -5.79 -8.19 9.95
N VAL A 271 -6.00 -7.25 9.04
CA VAL A 271 -6.10 -5.82 9.39
C VAL A 271 -7.32 -5.54 10.27
N LEU A 272 -8.49 -6.07 9.91
CA LEU A 272 -9.71 -5.91 10.73
C LEU A 272 -9.54 -6.46 12.16
N ASP A 273 -8.85 -7.57 12.30
CA ASP A 273 -8.62 -8.21 13.61
C ASP A 273 -7.57 -7.48 14.46
N ASN A 274 -6.55 -6.88 13.85
CA ASN A 274 -5.37 -6.35 14.53
C ASN A 274 -5.28 -4.81 14.58
N CYS A 275 -6.14 -4.08 13.82
CA CYS A 275 -6.18 -2.61 13.77
C CYS A 275 -7.57 -2.07 14.14
N LYS A 276 -8.19 -2.61 15.20
CA LYS A 276 -9.61 -2.30 15.53
C LYS A 276 -9.87 -0.81 15.74
N GLU A 277 -8.97 -0.14 16.43
CA GLU A 277 -9.12 1.29 16.76
C GLU A 277 -8.94 2.17 15.52
N GLU A 278 -7.93 1.87 14.71
CA GLU A 278 -7.65 2.56 13.45
C GLU A 278 -8.81 2.35 12.46
N MET A 279 -9.32 1.12 12.33
CA MET A 279 -10.45 0.80 11.45
C MET A 279 -11.74 1.48 11.91
N SER A 280 -12.00 1.52 13.23
CA SER A 280 -13.13 2.28 13.80
C SER A 280 -13.01 3.78 13.51
N PHE A 281 -11.80 4.33 13.56
CA PHE A 281 -11.54 5.71 13.18
C PHE A 281 -11.84 5.95 11.70
N PHE A 282 -11.38 5.10 10.79
CA PHE A 282 -11.65 5.23 9.35
C PHE A 282 -13.15 5.12 9.05
N ASP A 283 -13.84 4.16 9.64
CA ASP A 283 -15.29 3.96 9.47
C ASP A 283 -16.10 5.19 9.92
N SER A 284 -15.65 5.84 10.99
CA SER A 284 -16.34 7.00 11.57
C SER A 284 -16.03 8.32 10.87
N PHE A 285 -14.80 8.52 10.39
CA PHE A 285 -14.29 9.84 9.98
C PHE A 285 -13.80 9.93 8.54
N VAL A 286 -13.62 8.80 7.85
CA VAL A 286 -13.07 8.77 6.48
C VAL A 286 -14.10 8.21 5.50
N GLU A 287 -14.56 6.97 5.69
CA GLU A 287 -15.53 6.29 4.84
C GLU A 287 -16.52 5.52 5.70
N LYS A 288 -17.72 6.06 5.85
CA LYS A 288 -18.79 5.41 6.63
C LYS A 288 -19.20 4.07 6.01
N GLY A 289 -19.23 3.01 6.82
CA GLY A 289 -19.54 1.66 6.37
C GLY A 289 -18.33 0.88 5.84
N LEU A 290 -17.13 1.40 6.02
CA LEU A 290 -15.88 0.75 5.58
C LEU A 290 -15.70 -0.65 6.16
N ILE A 291 -15.93 -0.81 7.48
CA ILE A 291 -15.79 -2.12 8.15
C ILE A 291 -16.80 -3.12 7.57
N GLU A 292 -18.04 -2.71 7.31
CA GLU A 292 -19.06 -3.55 6.71
C GLU A 292 -18.65 -3.98 5.29
N LYS A 293 -18.18 -3.03 4.46
CA LYS A 293 -17.67 -3.29 3.11
C LYS A 293 -16.55 -4.32 3.11
N LEU A 294 -15.55 -4.15 3.96
CA LEU A 294 -14.40 -5.06 4.07
C LEU A 294 -14.80 -6.43 4.61
N THR A 295 -15.71 -6.48 5.59
CA THR A 295 -16.24 -7.73 6.14
C THR A 295 -17.03 -8.49 5.08
N LYS A 296 -17.82 -7.80 4.26
CA LYS A 296 -18.54 -8.39 3.13
C LYS A 296 -17.58 -9.01 2.13
N LEU A 297 -16.49 -8.31 1.75
CA LEU A 297 -15.49 -8.86 0.85
C LEU A 297 -14.88 -10.16 1.38
N VAL A 298 -14.48 -10.20 2.65
CA VAL A 298 -13.89 -11.40 3.27
C VAL A 298 -14.83 -12.62 3.20
N ASN A 299 -16.13 -12.39 3.31
CA ASN A 299 -17.14 -13.44 3.36
C ASN A 299 -17.81 -13.74 2.01
N SER A 300 -17.49 -13.00 0.94
CA SER A 300 -18.07 -13.22 -0.39
C SER A 300 -17.29 -14.26 -1.18
N GLU A 301 -17.97 -14.90 -2.14
CA GLU A 301 -17.32 -15.61 -3.24
C GLU A 301 -17.03 -14.63 -4.36
N PHE A 302 -15.87 -14.74 -5.01
CA PHE A 302 -15.48 -13.87 -6.10
C PHE A 302 -15.97 -14.47 -7.42
N VAL A 303 -16.67 -13.69 -8.21
CA VAL A 303 -17.17 -14.11 -9.53
C VAL A 303 -16.01 -14.21 -10.51
N ARG A 304 -16.01 -15.24 -11.37
CA ARG A 304 -15.02 -15.41 -12.45
C ARG A 304 -15.76 -15.37 -13.79
N ILE A 305 -15.41 -14.42 -14.66
CA ILE A 305 -16.12 -14.15 -15.89
C ILE A 305 -15.13 -13.78 -17.02
N ASP A 306 -15.44 -14.18 -18.24
CA ASP A 306 -14.62 -13.83 -19.40
C ASP A 306 -14.85 -12.37 -19.83
N HIS A 307 -13.80 -11.72 -20.33
CA HIS A 307 -13.86 -10.34 -20.81
C HIS A 307 -14.94 -10.14 -21.89
N GLU A 308 -15.10 -11.07 -22.82
CA GLU A 308 -16.15 -11.00 -23.85
C GLU A 308 -17.55 -10.92 -23.25
N GLU A 309 -17.81 -11.68 -22.18
CA GLU A 309 -19.10 -11.68 -21.48
C GLU A 309 -19.30 -10.37 -20.70
N VAL A 310 -18.24 -9.81 -20.13
CA VAL A 310 -18.28 -8.48 -19.49
C VAL A 310 -18.71 -7.43 -20.53
N ILE A 311 -18.08 -7.41 -21.71
CA ILE A 311 -18.45 -6.47 -22.77
C ILE A 311 -19.92 -6.66 -23.20
N ARG A 312 -20.40 -7.90 -23.26
CA ARG A 312 -21.82 -8.18 -23.55
C ARG A 312 -22.76 -7.58 -22.48
N ILE A 313 -22.47 -7.80 -21.22
CA ILE A 313 -23.24 -7.24 -20.10
C ILE A 313 -23.27 -5.71 -20.16
N LEU A 314 -22.12 -5.09 -20.40
CA LEU A 314 -22.00 -3.63 -20.48
C LEU A 314 -22.80 -3.05 -21.67
N LYS A 315 -22.79 -3.71 -22.85
CA LYS A 315 -23.55 -3.29 -24.03
C LYS A 315 -25.08 -3.43 -23.83
N GLU A 316 -25.51 -4.42 -23.04
CA GLU A 316 -26.92 -4.64 -22.71
C GLU A 316 -27.41 -3.77 -21.54
N ALA A 317 -26.50 -3.10 -20.81
CA ALA A 317 -26.84 -2.30 -19.65
C ALA A 317 -27.68 -1.07 -20.01
N PRO A 318 -28.73 -0.72 -19.23
CA PRO A 318 -29.55 0.47 -19.44
C PRO A 318 -28.84 1.75 -18.97
N VAL A 319 -27.58 1.93 -19.38
CA VAL A 319 -26.71 3.03 -18.97
C VAL A 319 -26.18 3.75 -20.21
N LYS A 320 -26.11 5.07 -20.13
CA LYS A 320 -25.41 5.86 -21.15
C LYS A 320 -23.96 6.03 -20.69
N TRP A 321 -23.05 5.32 -21.34
CA TRP A 321 -21.63 5.35 -21.04
C TRP A 321 -20.98 6.65 -21.53
N GLU A 322 -19.97 7.12 -20.78
CA GLU A 322 -19.04 8.15 -21.26
C GLU A 322 -18.09 7.54 -22.29
N PHE A 323 -17.59 6.33 -22.01
CA PHE A 323 -16.77 5.52 -22.91
C PHE A 323 -17.57 4.31 -23.36
N THR A 324 -17.77 4.16 -24.68
CA THR A 324 -18.51 3.02 -25.23
C THR A 324 -17.74 1.72 -24.99
N PRO A 325 -18.32 0.70 -24.33
CA PRO A 325 -17.60 -0.56 -24.14
C PRO A 325 -17.47 -1.32 -25.47
N GLU A 326 -16.22 -1.57 -25.90
CA GLU A 326 -15.92 -2.30 -27.14
C GLU A 326 -14.97 -3.47 -26.87
N TYR A 327 -15.18 -4.58 -27.59
CA TYR A 327 -14.25 -5.72 -27.55
C TYR A 327 -12.91 -5.32 -28.17
N GLY A 328 -11.81 -5.60 -27.48
CA GLY A 328 -10.47 -5.23 -27.92
C GLY A 328 -9.95 -3.91 -27.33
N GLU A 329 -10.77 -3.22 -26.57
CA GLU A 329 -10.39 -2.04 -25.79
C GLU A 329 -10.36 -2.35 -24.30
N ASP A 330 -9.65 -1.52 -23.54
CA ASP A 330 -9.59 -1.63 -22.07
C ASP A 330 -10.91 -1.22 -21.43
N ILE A 331 -11.13 -1.64 -20.18
CA ILE A 331 -12.34 -1.33 -19.43
C ILE A 331 -12.15 0.00 -18.69
N ALA A 332 -13.07 0.95 -18.91
CA ALA A 332 -13.05 2.23 -18.20
C ALA A 332 -13.55 2.07 -16.75
N LYS A 333 -13.17 3.01 -15.87
CA LYS A 333 -13.57 3.00 -14.45
C LYS A 333 -15.08 2.94 -14.21
N GLU A 334 -15.88 3.51 -15.09
CA GLU A 334 -17.35 3.41 -15.00
C GLU A 334 -17.85 1.99 -15.27
N HIS A 335 -17.13 1.24 -16.15
CA HIS A 335 -17.42 -0.16 -16.44
C HIS A 335 -17.05 -1.07 -15.27
N GLU A 336 -15.84 -0.89 -14.68
CA GLU A 336 -15.37 -1.61 -13.47
C GLU A 336 -16.39 -1.45 -12.34
N LYS A 337 -16.83 -0.21 -12.09
CA LYS A 337 -17.85 0.08 -11.09
C LYS A 337 -19.16 -0.64 -11.37
N TYR A 338 -19.66 -0.56 -12.61
CA TYR A 338 -20.92 -1.20 -12.97
C TYR A 338 -20.85 -2.72 -12.80
N ILE A 339 -19.79 -3.36 -13.24
CA ILE A 339 -19.61 -4.82 -13.15
C ILE A 339 -19.59 -5.29 -11.70
N THR A 340 -18.86 -4.60 -10.83
CA THR A 340 -18.84 -4.94 -9.40
C THR A 340 -20.18 -4.70 -8.70
N GLU A 341 -20.93 -3.70 -9.12
CA GLU A 341 -22.33 -3.47 -8.66
C GLU A 341 -23.30 -4.52 -9.22
N TYR A 342 -23.18 -4.90 -10.49
CA TYR A 342 -24.00 -5.90 -11.14
C TYR A 342 -23.91 -7.27 -10.45
N PHE A 343 -22.69 -7.69 -10.10
CA PHE A 343 -22.45 -8.94 -9.38
C PHE A 343 -22.51 -8.77 -7.85
N ASN A 344 -22.68 -7.55 -7.35
CA ASN A 344 -22.75 -7.23 -5.92
C ASN A 344 -21.52 -7.72 -5.13
N GLY A 345 -20.33 -7.72 -5.72
CA GLY A 345 -19.11 -8.22 -5.11
C GLY A 345 -17.88 -8.14 -6.02
N PRO A 346 -16.76 -8.70 -5.58
CA PRO A 346 -15.54 -8.78 -6.37
C PRO A 346 -15.70 -9.67 -7.61
N VAL A 347 -15.04 -9.28 -8.71
CA VAL A 347 -15.13 -9.96 -10.00
C VAL A 347 -13.75 -10.14 -10.60
N PHE A 348 -13.38 -11.38 -10.90
CA PHE A 348 -12.26 -11.69 -11.78
C PHE A 348 -12.71 -11.62 -13.23
N ILE A 349 -12.09 -10.74 -14.02
CA ILE A 349 -12.29 -10.63 -15.46
C ILE A 349 -11.12 -11.32 -16.13
N LYS A 350 -11.37 -12.42 -16.84
CA LYS A 350 -10.31 -13.26 -17.41
C LYS A 350 -10.42 -13.36 -18.94
N ASN A 351 -9.39 -13.96 -19.56
CA ASN A 351 -9.32 -14.21 -21.01
C ASN A 351 -9.46 -12.92 -21.84
N TRP A 352 -8.56 -12.00 -21.60
CA TRP A 352 -8.52 -10.70 -22.25
C TRP A 352 -8.06 -10.77 -23.71
N PRO A 353 -8.46 -9.83 -24.58
CA PRO A 353 -7.92 -9.70 -25.91
C PRO A 353 -6.40 -9.57 -25.91
N LYS A 354 -5.71 -10.35 -26.74
CA LYS A 354 -4.24 -10.40 -26.76
C LYS A 354 -3.58 -9.06 -27.12
N ASP A 355 -4.26 -8.25 -27.93
CA ASP A 355 -3.66 -7.05 -28.52
C ASP A 355 -3.51 -5.89 -27.52
N ILE A 356 -4.20 -5.97 -26.39
CA ILE A 356 -4.12 -4.99 -25.29
C ILE A 356 -3.37 -5.49 -24.07
N LYS A 357 -2.77 -6.69 -24.12
CA LYS A 357 -2.08 -7.29 -22.96
C LYS A 357 -0.61 -7.58 -23.30
N ALA A 358 0.21 -7.71 -22.25
CA ALA A 358 1.66 -7.84 -22.33
C ALA A 358 2.14 -9.12 -23.04
N PHE A 359 3.37 -9.08 -23.52
CA PHE A 359 3.97 -10.12 -24.35
C PHE A 359 4.13 -11.48 -23.69
N TYR A 360 4.32 -11.50 -22.36
CA TYR A 360 4.61 -12.71 -21.58
C TYR A 360 3.37 -13.54 -21.22
N MET A 361 2.18 -13.05 -21.52
CA MET A 361 0.94 -13.73 -21.17
C MET A 361 0.65 -14.89 -22.13
N LYS A 362 0.19 -16.02 -21.56
CA LYS A 362 -0.11 -17.22 -22.33
C LYS A 362 -1.20 -16.98 -23.36
N GLN A 363 -0.92 -17.30 -24.62
CA GLN A 363 -1.92 -17.24 -25.68
C GLN A 363 -2.88 -18.43 -25.57
N ASN A 364 -4.18 -18.15 -25.56
CA ASN A 364 -5.22 -19.16 -25.56
C ASN A 364 -5.35 -19.86 -26.92
N ALA A 365 -6.01 -21.03 -26.94
CA ALA A 365 -6.15 -21.84 -28.16
C ALA A 365 -6.99 -21.18 -29.26
N ASP A 366 -7.78 -20.15 -28.93
CA ASP A 366 -8.59 -19.37 -29.88
C ASP A 366 -7.75 -18.42 -30.76
N GLY A 367 -6.47 -18.21 -30.40
CA GLY A 367 -5.55 -17.30 -31.07
C GLY A 367 -5.89 -15.81 -30.97
N LYS A 368 -6.91 -15.44 -30.18
CA LYS A 368 -7.42 -14.07 -30.02
C LYS A 368 -7.24 -13.53 -28.62
N THR A 369 -7.28 -14.41 -27.63
CA THR A 369 -7.20 -14.04 -26.21
C THR A 369 -5.93 -14.56 -25.56
N VAL A 370 -5.63 -14.01 -24.38
CA VAL A 370 -4.57 -14.47 -23.49
C VAL A 370 -5.16 -14.82 -22.13
N ALA A 371 -4.52 -15.73 -21.41
CA ALA A 371 -4.89 -16.15 -20.05
C ALA A 371 -4.48 -15.08 -19.02
N ALA A 372 -4.96 -13.87 -19.21
CA ALA A 372 -4.85 -12.74 -18.30
C ALA A 372 -6.06 -12.69 -17.35
N VAL A 373 -5.89 -12.10 -16.20
CA VAL A 373 -6.95 -11.84 -15.23
C VAL A 373 -6.72 -10.51 -14.52
N ASP A 374 -7.79 -9.75 -14.34
CA ASP A 374 -7.81 -8.56 -13.50
C ASP A 374 -8.89 -8.77 -12.42
N LEU A 375 -8.59 -8.42 -11.17
CA LEU A 375 -9.53 -8.47 -10.06
C LEU A 375 -10.10 -7.09 -9.82
N GLU A 376 -11.40 -6.95 -10.07
CA GLU A 376 -12.19 -5.77 -9.76
C GLU A 376 -12.85 -5.89 -8.38
N VAL A 377 -12.70 -4.86 -7.55
CA VAL A 377 -13.33 -4.83 -6.23
C VAL A 377 -14.27 -3.63 -6.09
N PRO A 378 -15.42 -3.79 -5.40
CA PRO A 378 -16.39 -2.71 -5.21
C PRO A 378 -15.76 -1.47 -4.57
N GLY A 379 -15.88 -0.34 -5.24
CA GLY A 379 -15.40 0.96 -4.74
C GLY A 379 -13.93 1.29 -5.01
N ALA A 380 -13.14 0.36 -5.58
CA ALA A 380 -11.75 0.64 -5.95
C ALA A 380 -11.41 0.35 -7.42
N GLY A 381 -12.22 -0.48 -8.09
CA GLY A 381 -11.91 -0.95 -9.45
C GLY A 381 -10.83 -2.01 -9.44
N GLU A 382 -9.97 -2.04 -10.47
CA GLU A 382 -8.86 -2.98 -10.57
C GLU A 382 -7.90 -2.86 -9.38
N LEU A 383 -7.79 -3.94 -8.61
CA LEU A 383 -6.89 -4.05 -7.46
C LEU A 383 -5.66 -4.91 -7.76
N MET A 384 -5.82 -5.97 -8.54
CA MET A 384 -4.75 -6.90 -8.93
C MET A 384 -4.87 -7.24 -10.40
N GLY A 385 -3.73 -7.38 -11.07
CA GLY A 385 -3.63 -7.93 -12.41
C GLY A 385 -2.67 -9.11 -12.44
N GLY A 386 -3.04 -10.18 -13.16
CA GLY A 386 -2.24 -11.39 -13.25
C GLY A 386 -2.39 -12.12 -14.57
N SER A 387 -1.63 -13.19 -14.75
CA SER A 387 -1.78 -14.08 -15.87
C SER A 387 -1.09 -15.43 -15.68
N GLN A 388 -1.55 -16.42 -16.37
CA GLN A 388 -0.68 -17.54 -16.74
C GLN A 388 0.37 -17.03 -17.72
N ARG A 389 1.64 -17.44 -17.53
CA ARG A 389 2.76 -17.01 -18.35
C ARG A 389 2.91 -17.95 -19.56
N GLU A 390 3.40 -17.42 -20.69
CA GLU A 390 3.65 -18.26 -21.87
C GLU A 390 4.84 -19.20 -21.60
N GLU A 391 4.59 -20.48 -21.57
CA GLU A 391 5.60 -21.52 -21.38
C GLU A 391 6.24 -22.01 -22.69
N ASP A 392 5.65 -21.69 -23.83
CA ASP A 392 6.17 -22.06 -25.16
C ASP A 392 7.18 -21.04 -25.66
N TYR A 393 8.43 -21.48 -25.87
CA TYR A 393 9.54 -20.64 -26.29
C TYR A 393 9.27 -19.94 -27.63
N ASP A 394 8.76 -20.68 -28.64
CA ASP A 394 8.56 -20.13 -29.97
C ASP A 394 7.39 -19.15 -29.99
N LYS A 395 6.31 -19.45 -29.29
CA LYS A 395 5.17 -18.51 -29.13
C LYS A 395 5.59 -17.22 -28.46
N LEU A 396 6.38 -17.30 -27.37
CA LEU A 396 6.85 -16.12 -26.65
C LEU A 396 7.70 -15.21 -27.56
N ILE A 397 8.68 -15.78 -28.29
CA ILE A 397 9.51 -15.02 -29.22
C ILE A 397 8.66 -14.42 -30.38
N ASN A 398 7.73 -15.19 -30.92
CA ASN A 398 6.88 -14.69 -31.98
C ASN A 398 6.03 -13.51 -31.51
N ARG A 399 5.51 -13.59 -30.26
CA ARG A 399 4.75 -12.49 -29.68
C ARG A 399 5.60 -11.23 -29.47
N MET A 400 6.83 -11.37 -28.97
CA MET A 400 7.77 -10.25 -28.85
C MET A 400 8.02 -9.59 -30.21
N LYS A 401 8.21 -10.37 -31.25
CA LYS A 401 8.39 -9.86 -32.63
C LYS A 401 7.15 -9.16 -33.20
N GLU A 402 5.94 -9.70 -32.93
CA GLU A 402 4.68 -9.06 -33.31
C GLU A 402 4.55 -7.66 -32.67
N LEU A 403 5.02 -7.50 -31.45
CA LEU A 403 5.00 -6.22 -30.71
C LEU A 403 6.19 -5.31 -31.05
N GLY A 404 7.11 -5.73 -31.94
CA GLY A 404 8.29 -4.95 -32.32
C GLY A 404 9.33 -4.84 -31.20
N MET A 405 9.31 -5.75 -30.23
CA MET A 405 10.27 -5.76 -29.12
C MET A 405 11.62 -6.31 -29.54
N GLU A 406 12.68 -5.72 -29.00
CA GLU A 406 14.02 -6.28 -29.12
C GLU A 406 14.14 -7.51 -28.20
N VAL A 407 14.60 -8.62 -28.77
CA VAL A 407 14.82 -9.88 -28.02
C VAL A 407 16.17 -9.87 -27.32
N GLU A 408 17.11 -9.06 -27.83
CA GLU A 408 18.46 -8.92 -27.29
C GLU A 408 18.40 -8.40 -25.85
N GLY A 409 19.13 -9.08 -24.94
CA GLY A 409 19.11 -8.76 -23.50
C GLY A 409 18.05 -9.49 -22.67
N LEU A 410 17.08 -10.16 -23.31
CA LEU A 410 16.09 -11.02 -22.67
C LEU A 410 16.32 -12.52 -22.87
N ASP A 411 17.47 -12.91 -23.45
CA ASP A 411 17.81 -14.32 -23.67
C ASP A 411 17.74 -15.18 -22.41
N TRP A 412 18.16 -14.64 -21.28
CA TRP A 412 18.09 -15.31 -19.99
C TRP A 412 16.64 -15.64 -19.57
N TYR A 413 15.71 -14.75 -19.84
CA TYR A 413 14.28 -14.92 -19.57
C TYR A 413 13.65 -15.96 -20.52
N LEU A 414 13.95 -15.85 -21.81
CA LEU A 414 13.51 -16.81 -22.82
C LEU A 414 14.03 -18.23 -22.54
N ASN A 415 15.28 -18.33 -22.08
CA ASN A 415 15.91 -19.62 -21.78
C ASN A 415 15.23 -20.37 -20.60
N LEU A 416 14.47 -19.70 -19.75
CA LEU A 416 13.63 -20.38 -18.74
C LEU A 416 12.68 -21.40 -19.39
N ARG A 417 12.19 -21.13 -20.60
CA ARG A 417 11.29 -22.02 -21.33
C ARG A 417 12.03 -23.26 -21.89
N LYS A 418 13.33 -23.12 -22.14
CA LYS A 418 14.17 -24.24 -22.64
C LYS A 418 14.67 -25.16 -21.53
N TYR A 419 14.95 -24.59 -20.36
CA TYR A 419 15.60 -25.31 -19.26
C TYR A 419 14.58 -25.74 -18.19
N GLY A 420 13.65 -26.60 -18.60
CA GLY A 420 12.63 -27.14 -17.69
C GLY A 420 11.44 -26.21 -17.46
N GLY A 421 11.08 -25.41 -18.48
CA GLY A 421 9.89 -24.57 -18.43
C GLY A 421 8.62 -25.39 -18.19
N CYS A 422 7.71 -24.85 -17.42
CA CYS A 422 6.44 -25.47 -17.08
C CYS A 422 5.32 -24.44 -17.03
N VAL A 423 4.08 -24.89 -16.94
CA VAL A 423 2.94 -24.04 -16.62
C VAL A 423 3.25 -23.26 -15.35
N HIS A 424 3.12 -21.93 -15.40
CA HIS A 424 3.30 -21.05 -14.24
C HIS A 424 2.48 -19.79 -14.39
N SER A 425 2.15 -19.19 -13.28
CA SER A 425 1.30 -18.02 -13.20
C SER A 425 1.76 -17.10 -12.09
N GLY A 426 1.33 -15.87 -12.15
CA GLY A 426 1.58 -14.88 -11.12
C GLY A 426 0.77 -13.62 -11.33
N PHE A 427 0.76 -12.76 -10.33
CA PHE A 427 0.02 -11.51 -10.35
C PHE A 427 0.78 -10.37 -9.69
N GLY A 428 0.35 -9.16 -9.94
CA GLY A 428 0.83 -7.96 -9.29
C GLY A 428 -0.28 -7.26 -8.51
N MET A 429 0.02 -6.80 -7.32
CA MET A 429 -0.85 -5.94 -6.52
C MET A 429 -0.07 -4.71 -6.05
N GLY A 430 -0.56 -3.52 -6.39
CA GLY A 430 -0.03 -2.28 -5.83
C GLY A 430 -0.39 -2.16 -4.36
N PHE A 431 0.62 -2.09 -3.49
CA PHE A 431 0.39 -2.01 -2.04
C PHE A 431 -0.40 -0.76 -1.65
N GLU A 432 -0.13 0.35 -2.28
CA GLU A 432 -0.83 1.61 -2.04
C GLU A 432 -2.30 1.56 -2.47
N ARG A 433 -2.63 0.85 -3.55
CA ARG A 433 -4.03 0.62 -3.95
C ARG A 433 -4.77 -0.21 -2.89
N LEU A 434 -4.12 -1.24 -2.36
CA LEU A 434 -4.67 -2.01 -1.23
C LEU A 434 -4.89 -1.11 -0.01
N LEU A 435 -3.95 -0.22 0.33
CA LEU A 435 -4.09 0.68 1.47
C LEU A 435 -5.21 1.71 1.29
N ILE A 436 -5.38 2.24 0.08
CA ILE A 436 -6.54 3.09 -0.27
C ILE A 436 -7.83 2.31 0.01
N TYR A 437 -7.91 1.07 -0.44
CA TYR A 437 -9.07 0.22 -0.25
C TYR A 437 -9.35 -0.10 1.22
N LEU A 438 -8.30 -0.40 2.00
CA LEU A 438 -8.39 -0.73 3.42
C LEU A 438 -8.76 0.46 4.32
N THR A 439 -8.38 1.67 3.94
CA THR A 439 -8.51 2.86 4.79
C THR A 439 -9.62 3.82 4.36
N GLY A 440 -10.14 3.68 3.14
CA GLY A 440 -11.06 4.64 2.53
C GLY A 440 -10.41 5.99 2.19
N VAL A 441 -9.10 6.09 2.29
CA VAL A 441 -8.35 7.31 1.92
C VAL A 441 -8.21 7.38 0.41
N GLU A 442 -8.77 8.40 -0.22
CA GLU A 442 -8.92 8.46 -1.68
C GLU A 442 -7.64 8.72 -2.48
N ASN A 443 -6.58 9.24 -1.86
CA ASN A 443 -5.40 9.71 -2.59
C ASN A 443 -4.15 8.94 -2.19
N ILE A 444 -3.46 8.39 -3.19
CA ILE A 444 -2.24 7.60 -3.00
C ILE A 444 -1.14 8.36 -2.24
N ARG A 445 -1.07 9.70 -2.38
CA ARG A 445 -0.13 10.54 -1.64
C ARG A 445 -0.34 10.51 -0.12
N ASP A 446 -1.52 10.08 0.31
CA ASP A 446 -1.90 10.04 1.73
C ASP A 446 -1.68 8.67 2.37
N VAL A 447 -1.31 7.65 1.59
CA VAL A 447 -0.94 6.31 2.08
C VAL A 447 0.55 6.00 1.92
N ILE A 448 1.32 6.91 1.32
CA ILE A 448 2.78 6.86 1.19
C ILE A 448 3.40 7.83 2.20
N PRO A 449 4.38 7.44 3.01
CA PRO A 449 5.01 8.34 3.99
C PRO A 449 5.57 9.63 3.36
N PHE A 450 6.38 9.49 2.31
CA PHE A 450 6.98 10.56 1.53
C PHE A 450 6.74 10.31 0.04
N PRO A 451 5.62 10.78 -0.54
CA PRO A 451 5.24 10.45 -1.91
C PRO A 451 6.15 11.09 -2.94
N ARG A 452 6.44 10.35 -4.01
CA ARG A 452 7.14 10.83 -5.22
C ARG A 452 6.11 10.94 -6.34
N THR A 453 5.93 12.16 -6.84
CA THR A 453 4.97 12.48 -7.91
C THR A 453 5.56 13.57 -8.79
N PRO A 454 5.03 13.80 -10.02
CA PRO A 454 5.53 14.88 -10.86
C PRO A 454 5.62 16.21 -10.09
N GLY A 455 6.80 16.85 -10.15
CA GLY A 455 7.08 18.11 -9.45
C GLY A 455 7.27 18.02 -7.93
N ASN A 456 7.27 16.82 -7.33
CA ASN A 456 7.46 16.66 -5.90
C ASN A 456 8.46 15.53 -5.56
N CYS A 457 9.58 15.93 -4.99
CA CYS A 457 10.63 15.05 -4.46
C CYS A 457 11.17 15.61 -3.13
N GLU A 458 10.30 16.27 -2.36
CA GLU A 458 10.65 16.85 -1.06
C GLU A 458 10.82 15.77 0.01
N PHE A 459 11.72 16.02 0.97
CA PHE A 459 12.15 15.11 2.03
C PHE A 459 12.96 13.92 1.47
#